data_bcfdab8be974b866b92ed308a7cef8c6
#
_entry.id   bcfdab8be974b866b92ed308a7cef8c6
#
_cell.length_a   1.000
_cell.length_b   1.000
_cell.length_c   1.000
_cell.angle_alpha   90.00
_cell.angle_beta   90.00
_cell.angle_gamma   90.00
#
_symmetry.space_group_name_H-M   'P 1'
#
loop_
_entity.id
_entity.type
_entity.pdbx_description
1 polymer ?
#
loop_
_entity_poly.entity_id
_entity_poly.type
_entity_poly.pdbx_seq_one_letter_code
_entity_poly.pdbx_strand_id
1 'polypeptide(L)'
;YEMLRSLVGSEMCIRDRWLGADHYKWRVMRSNGVDEYFITGDAPDEEKFHAFAKALPNCIGNPMYHWCHLELQRYFGINETLSEKNWKEIYDKCNEILQKPEMSAKNLIRMSGVTLVCTTDDPIDDLHYHEQIAADSDFDVQVLPAWRPDLAMSPEKEGFVSYIQKLGEVSGVTITDFTTLKEALGKRLDYFSERGCVVSDHGLDYAEFCPLSEEEENALVKKSLAGETLTEEELKQYRTCLLYTS
;
A
#
# COMPACT_ATOMS: atom_id res chain seq x y z
N TYR A 1 0.48 -5.88 -1.67
CA TYR A 1 1.08 -7.21 -1.99
C TYR A 1 1.06 -8.16 -0.79
N GLU A 2 1.48 -7.72 0.40
CA GLU A 2 1.45 -8.56 1.62
C GLU A 2 0.01 -8.93 2.05
N MET A 3 -0.94 -8.02 1.90
CA MET A 3 -2.35 -8.31 2.18
C MET A 3 -2.91 -9.41 1.26
N LEU A 4 -2.61 -9.36 -0.03
CA LEU A 4 -3.01 -10.39 -0.99
C LEU A 4 -2.38 -11.74 -0.66
N ARG A 5 -1.09 -11.75 -0.29
CA ARG A 5 -0.38 -12.95 0.15
C ARG A 5 -0.99 -13.55 1.41
N SER A 6 -1.43 -12.73 2.37
CA SER A 6 -2.10 -13.20 3.59
C SER A 6 -3.49 -13.75 3.33
N LEU A 7 -4.17 -13.35 2.24
CA LEU A 7 -5.43 -13.97 1.84
C LEU A 7 -5.26 -15.43 1.35
N VAL A 8 -4.07 -15.77 0.88
CA VAL A 8 -3.74 -17.11 0.38
C VAL A 8 -3.24 -18.06 1.50
N GLY A 9 -2.94 -17.54 2.69
CA GLY A 9 -2.61 -18.31 3.90
C GLY A 9 -1.27 -17.93 4.53
N SER A 10 -1.31 -17.26 5.66
CA SER A 10 -0.18 -17.08 6.58
C SER A 10 -0.67 -17.04 8.02
N GLU A 11 0.08 -17.65 8.94
CA GLU A 11 -0.09 -17.44 10.37
C GLU A 11 0.39 -16.03 10.72
N MET A 12 -0.42 -15.26 11.46
CA MET A 12 -0.09 -13.89 11.83
C MET A 12 -0.41 -13.64 13.30
N CYS A 13 0.45 -12.90 13.99
CA CYS A 13 0.17 -12.40 15.34
C CYS A 13 -0.49 -11.01 15.30
N ILE A 14 -0.98 -10.53 16.46
CA ILE A 14 -1.62 -9.21 16.55
C ILE A 14 -0.65 -8.07 16.17
N ARG A 15 0.65 -8.23 16.42
CA ARG A 15 1.67 -7.26 16.00
C ARG A 15 1.75 -7.20 14.47
N ASP A 16 1.74 -8.33 13.76
CA ASP A 16 1.78 -8.35 12.30
C ASP A 16 0.56 -7.67 11.71
N ARG A 17 -0.61 -7.91 12.29
CA ARG A 17 -1.87 -7.26 11.88
C ARG A 17 -1.84 -5.75 12.08
N TRP A 18 -1.27 -5.28 13.18
CA TRP A 18 -1.33 -3.88 13.55
C TRP A 18 -0.11 -3.07 13.15
N LEU A 19 1.08 -3.64 13.28
CA LEU A 19 2.34 -2.91 13.16
C LEU A 19 3.22 -3.39 12.00
N GLY A 20 2.84 -4.46 11.31
CA GLY A 20 3.65 -5.03 10.24
C GLY A 20 3.81 -4.10 9.03
N ALA A 21 2.72 -3.43 8.65
CA ALA A 21 2.70 -2.58 7.45
C ALA A 21 1.93 -1.25 7.65
N ASP A 22 1.38 -0.97 8.84
CA ASP A 22 0.58 0.22 9.08
C ASP A 22 1.46 1.44 9.43
N HIS A 23 1.84 2.20 8.42
CA HIS A 23 2.64 3.41 8.58
C HIS A 23 1.92 4.53 9.36
N TYR A 24 0.61 4.50 9.51
CA TYR A 24 -0.12 5.45 10.35
C TYR A 24 0.14 5.17 11.83
N LYS A 25 0.14 3.90 12.24
CA LYS A 25 0.52 3.49 13.60
C LYS A 25 2.00 3.80 13.87
N TRP A 26 2.89 3.60 12.89
CA TRP A 26 4.30 4.00 13.01
C TRP A 26 4.48 5.51 13.24
N ARG A 27 3.70 6.35 12.54
CA ARG A 27 3.72 7.81 12.75
C ARG A 27 3.29 8.18 14.17
N VAL A 28 2.25 7.52 14.69
CA VAL A 28 1.80 7.71 16.08
C VAL A 28 2.91 7.33 17.07
N MET A 29 3.59 6.22 16.87
CA MET A 29 4.71 5.81 17.72
C MET A 29 5.86 6.83 17.67
N ARG A 30 6.27 7.27 16.48
CA ARG A 30 7.32 8.29 16.30
C ARG A 30 6.96 9.62 16.97
N SER A 31 5.72 10.09 16.83
CA SER A 31 5.28 11.34 17.49
C SER A 31 5.21 11.24 19.00
N ASN A 32 5.19 10.02 19.55
CA ASN A 32 5.33 9.76 20.99
C ASN A 32 6.78 9.51 21.45
N GLY A 33 7.76 9.70 20.56
CA GLY A 33 9.19 9.55 20.88
C GLY A 33 9.62 8.09 21.06
N VAL A 34 8.89 7.12 20.48
CA VAL A 34 9.28 5.72 20.49
C VAL A 34 10.48 5.54 19.57
N ASP A 35 11.51 4.83 20.05
CA ASP A 35 12.71 4.52 19.28
C ASP A 35 12.38 3.66 18.06
N GLU A 36 13.05 3.91 16.93
CA GLU A 36 12.80 3.21 15.66
C GLU A 36 13.06 1.70 15.76
N TYR A 37 13.91 1.27 16.70
CA TYR A 37 14.14 -0.13 17.01
C TYR A 37 12.83 -0.87 17.33
N PHE A 38 11.90 -0.23 18.05
CA PHE A 38 10.59 -0.79 18.40
C PHE A 38 9.50 -0.53 17.32
N ILE A 39 9.78 0.19 16.25
CA ILE A 39 8.80 0.51 15.22
C ILE A 39 9.03 -0.39 14.00
N THR A 40 10.08 -0.11 13.24
CA THR A 40 10.46 -0.87 12.03
C THR A 40 11.76 -1.66 12.21
N GLY A 41 12.51 -1.43 13.31
CA GLY A 41 13.75 -2.14 13.61
C GLY A 41 13.54 -3.58 14.08
N ASP A 42 14.58 -4.18 14.67
CA ASP A 42 14.66 -5.62 14.95
C ASP A 42 14.15 -6.04 16.34
N ALA A 43 13.40 -5.17 17.05
CA ALA A 43 12.82 -5.54 18.35
C ALA A 43 11.85 -6.73 18.19
N PRO A 44 11.77 -7.63 19.20
CA PRO A 44 10.77 -8.70 19.23
C PRO A 44 9.34 -8.15 19.11
N ASP A 45 8.45 -8.92 18.51
CA ASP A 45 7.05 -8.51 18.25
C ASP A 45 6.30 -8.11 19.52
N GLU A 46 6.55 -8.80 20.61
CA GLU A 46 5.98 -8.50 21.93
C GLU A 46 6.43 -7.13 22.43
N GLU A 47 7.71 -6.79 22.28
CA GLU A 47 8.26 -5.50 22.68
C GLU A 47 7.75 -4.35 21.81
N LYS A 48 7.59 -4.58 20.50
CA LYS A 48 6.96 -3.62 19.58
C LYS A 48 5.52 -3.33 19.98
N PHE A 49 4.75 -4.39 20.30
CA PHE A 49 3.37 -4.23 20.73
C PHE A 49 3.30 -3.52 22.10
N HIS A 50 4.19 -3.81 23.03
CA HIS A 50 4.29 -3.10 24.31
C HIS A 50 4.57 -1.60 24.10
N ALA A 51 5.54 -1.26 23.27
CA ALA A 51 5.86 0.14 22.94
C ALA A 51 4.65 0.89 22.34
N PHE A 52 3.90 0.22 21.46
CA PHE A 52 2.65 0.77 20.94
C PHE A 52 1.57 0.95 22.00
N ALA A 53 1.38 -0.04 22.87
CA ALA A 53 0.41 0.02 23.97
C ALA A 53 0.71 1.14 24.97
N LYS A 54 1.99 1.49 25.12
CA LYS A 54 2.43 2.64 25.94
C LYS A 54 2.17 3.98 25.25
N ALA A 55 2.30 4.05 23.93
CA ALA A 55 2.07 5.26 23.14
C ALA A 55 0.58 5.57 22.95
N LEU A 56 -0.25 4.54 22.74
CA LEU A 56 -1.66 4.69 22.34
C LEU A 56 -2.51 5.56 23.28
N PRO A 57 -2.39 5.49 24.62
CA PRO A 57 -3.15 6.37 25.53
C PRO A 57 -2.90 7.87 25.32
N ASN A 58 -1.74 8.25 24.79
CA ASN A 58 -1.41 9.65 24.51
C ASN A 58 -2.09 10.16 23.23
N CYS A 59 -2.79 9.29 22.50
CA CYS A 59 -3.41 9.59 21.22
C CYS A 59 -4.92 9.88 21.34
N ILE A 60 -5.42 10.16 22.53
CA ILE A 60 -6.83 10.56 22.73
C ILE A 60 -7.14 11.77 21.85
N GLY A 61 -8.22 11.66 21.06
CA GLY A 61 -8.61 12.67 20.06
C GLY A 61 -8.06 12.39 18.64
N ASN A 62 -7.11 11.47 18.49
CA ASN A 62 -6.70 10.96 17.19
C ASN A 62 -7.59 9.77 16.79
N PRO A 63 -8.07 9.66 15.53
CA PRO A 63 -8.86 8.52 15.06
C PRO A 63 -8.23 7.16 15.35
N MET A 64 -6.90 7.06 15.33
CA MET A 64 -6.15 5.83 15.62
C MET A 64 -6.47 5.24 17.00
N TYR A 65 -6.66 6.11 18.01
CA TYR A 65 -7.08 5.67 19.36
C TYR A 65 -8.43 4.93 19.30
N HIS A 66 -9.40 5.49 18.58
CA HIS A 66 -10.72 4.86 18.42
C HIS A 66 -10.66 3.58 17.61
N TRP A 67 -9.96 3.59 16.49
CA TRP A 67 -9.90 2.44 15.58
C TRP A 67 -9.28 1.23 16.24
N CYS A 68 -8.17 1.39 16.95
CA CYS A 68 -7.54 0.28 17.67
C CYS A 68 -8.49 -0.35 18.72
N HIS A 69 -9.21 0.48 19.48
CA HIS A 69 -10.16 -0.04 20.48
C HIS A 69 -11.41 -0.65 19.85
N LEU A 70 -11.89 -0.13 18.70
CA LEU A 70 -12.97 -0.75 17.94
C LEU A 70 -12.55 -2.10 17.36
N GLU A 71 -11.31 -2.24 16.89
CA GLU A 71 -10.76 -3.52 16.43
C GLU A 71 -10.69 -4.53 17.57
N LEU A 72 -10.16 -4.15 18.75
CA LEU A 72 -10.14 -5.00 19.95
C LEU A 72 -11.54 -5.46 20.33
N GLN A 73 -12.50 -4.55 20.32
CA GLN A 73 -13.89 -4.86 20.67
C GLN A 73 -14.56 -5.78 19.66
N ARG A 74 -14.47 -5.45 18.36
CA ARG A 74 -15.22 -6.14 17.30
C ARG A 74 -14.68 -7.52 17.00
N TYR A 75 -13.36 -7.67 16.93
CA TYR A 75 -12.73 -8.92 16.50
C TYR A 75 -12.27 -9.81 17.66
N PHE A 76 -11.96 -9.21 18.81
CA PHE A 76 -11.40 -9.94 19.96
C PHE A 76 -12.30 -9.95 21.20
N GLY A 77 -13.41 -9.20 21.19
CA GLY A 77 -14.32 -9.10 22.33
C GLY A 77 -13.70 -8.44 23.56
N ILE A 78 -12.68 -7.58 23.35
CA ILE A 78 -11.94 -6.86 24.40
C ILE A 78 -12.50 -5.45 24.49
N ASN A 79 -13.13 -5.11 25.63
CA ASN A 79 -13.75 -3.80 25.88
C ASN A 79 -12.85 -2.86 26.69
N GLU A 80 -11.80 -3.37 27.29
CA GLU A 80 -10.82 -2.60 28.05
C GLU A 80 -9.93 -1.79 27.11
N THR A 81 -9.59 -0.57 27.52
CA THR A 81 -8.66 0.28 26.77
C THR A 81 -7.23 -0.24 26.92
N LEU A 82 -6.55 -0.39 25.78
CA LEU A 82 -5.15 -0.83 25.76
C LEU A 82 -4.23 0.21 26.39
N SER A 83 -3.37 -0.24 27.28
CA SER A 83 -2.41 0.57 28.01
C SER A 83 -1.19 -0.25 28.46
N GLU A 84 -0.18 0.43 29.00
CA GLU A 84 1.00 -0.22 29.61
C GLU A 84 0.64 -1.20 30.75
N LYS A 85 -0.54 -1.08 31.35
CA LYS A 85 -0.94 -1.92 32.50
C LYS A 85 -1.49 -3.28 32.12
N ASN A 86 -2.11 -3.39 30.93
CA ASN A 86 -2.84 -4.59 30.50
C ASN A 86 -2.40 -5.11 29.13
N TRP A 87 -1.34 -4.53 28.56
CA TRP A 87 -0.88 -4.88 27.20
C TRP A 87 -0.56 -6.37 27.04
N LYS A 88 0.07 -6.98 28.05
CA LYS A 88 0.49 -8.39 27.96
C LYS A 88 -0.70 -9.32 27.91
N GLU A 89 -1.70 -9.10 28.77
CA GLU A 89 -2.94 -9.88 28.77
C GLU A 89 -3.68 -9.74 27.43
N ILE A 90 -3.77 -8.50 26.92
CA ILE A 90 -4.41 -8.23 25.60
C ILE A 90 -3.62 -8.89 24.48
N TYR A 91 -2.28 -8.79 24.47
CA TYR A 91 -1.41 -9.42 23.49
C TYR A 91 -1.62 -10.93 23.44
N ASP A 92 -1.55 -11.60 24.59
CA ASP A 92 -1.70 -13.05 24.68
C ASP A 92 -3.11 -13.51 24.24
N LYS A 93 -4.15 -12.82 24.71
CA LYS A 93 -5.54 -13.12 24.34
C LYS A 93 -5.79 -12.92 22.85
N CYS A 94 -5.29 -11.85 22.24
CA CYS A 94 -5.42 -11.63 20.81
C CYS A 94 -4.70 -12.72 20.02
N ASN A 95 -3.49 -13.09 20.42
CA ASN A 95 -2.72 -14.12 19.72
C ASN A 95 -3.38 -15.50 19.85
N GLU A 96 -3.93 -15.85 21.02
CA GLU A 96 -4.73 -17.09 21.19
C GLU A 96 -5.94 -17.10 20.23
N ILE A 97 -6.64 -15.98 20.10
CA ILE A 97 -7.80 -15.86 19.22
C ILE A 97 -7.37 -15.95 17.75
N LEU A 98 -6.27 -15.31 17.36
CA LEU A 98 -5.75 -15.30 15.98
C LEU A 98 -5.27 -16.69 15.49
N GLN A 99 -4.96 -17.61 16.39
CA GLN A 99 -4.63 -18.99 16.02
C GLN A 99 -5.86 -19.81 15.57
N LYS A 100 -7.07 -19.30 15.77
CA LYS A 100 -8.29 -20.00 15.38
C LYS A 100 -8.52 -19.86 13.88
N PRO A 101 -8.97 -20.91 13.17
CA PRO A 101 -9.24 -20.84 11.72
C PRO A 101 -10.23 -19.74 11.33
N GLU A 102 -11.16 -19.39 12.23
CA GLU A 102 -12.15 -18.34 12.03
C GLU A 102 -11.52 -16.93 11.94
N MET A 103 -10.29 -16.78 12.39
CA MET A 103 -9.55 -15.49 12.39
C MET A 103 -8.61 -15.35 11.20
N SER A 104 -8.78 -16.15 10.15
CA SER A 104 -8.06 -15.97 8.89
C SER A 104 -8.32 -14.60 8.28
N ALA A 105 -7.38 -14.11 7.43
CA ALA A 105 -7.53 -12.82 6.75
C ALA A 105 -8.86 -12.72 5.99
N LYS A 106 -9.26 -13.78 5.28
CA LYS A 106 -10.55 -13.85 4.57
C LYS A 106 -11.74 -13.66 5.51
N ASN A 107 -11.74 -14.35 6.65
CA ASN A 107 -12.83 -14.24 7.60
C ASN A 107 -12.88 -12.89 8.32
N LEU A 108 -11.75 -12.29 8.62
CA LEU A 108 -11.70 -10.92 9.17
C LEU A 108 -12.32 -9.89 8.20
N ILE A 109 -12.07 -10.03 6.89
CA ILE A 109 -12.70 -9.18 5.87
C ILE A 109 -14.21 -9.41 5.85
N ARG A 110 -14.67 -10.66 5.88
CA ARG A 110 -16.11 -10.99 5.95
C ARG A 110 -16.79 -10.45 7.22
N MET A 111 -16.15 -10.63 8.37
CA MET A 111 -16.64 -10.10 9.67
C MET A 111 -16.78 -8.59 9.65
N SER A 112 -16.02 -7.89 8.80
CA SER A 112 -16.12 -6.45 8.59
C SER A 112 -17.30 -6.03 7.71
N GLY A 113 -18.05 -6.99 7.12
CA GLY A 113 -19.15 -6.72 6.20
C GLY A 113 -18.70 -6.13 4.86
N VAL A 114 -17.44 -6.35 4.48
CA VAL A 114 -16.86 -5.86 3.23
C VAL A 114 -17.30 -6.76 2.08
N THR A 115 -17.76 -6.17 0.99
CA THR A 115 -18.17 -6.87 -0.23
C THR A 115 -17.20 -6.66 -1.39
N LEU A 116 -16.41 -5.59 -1.34
CA LEU A 116 -15.44 -5.21 -2.35
C LEU A 116 -14.19 -4.62 -1.69
N VAL A 117 -13.02 -5.05 -2.12
CA VAL A 117 -11.72 -4.47 -1.78
C VAL A 117 -11.02 -4.08 -3.08
N CYS A 118 -10.54 -2.83 -3.16
CA CYS A 118 -9.58 -2.43 -4.18
C CYS A 118 -8.20 -2.37 -3.55
N THR A 119 -7.24 -3.02 -4.18
CA THR A 119 -5.84 -3.03 -3.74
C THR A 119 -5.09 -1.81 -4.29
N THR A 120 -3.80 -1.76 -4.11
CA THR A 120 -2.94 -0.72 -4.69
C THR A 120 -1.85 -1.42 -5.47
N ASP A 121 -1.91 -1.35 -6.80
CA ASP A 121 -1.09 -2.16 -7.68
C ASP A 121 -0.33 -1.30 -8.69
N ASP A 122 0.91 -1.67 -8.93
CA ASP A 122 1.78 -0.97 -9.87
C ASP A 122 1.58 -1.49 -11.31
N PRO A 123 1.71 -0.66 -12.34
CA PRO A 123 1.62 -1.07 -13.75
C PRO A 123 2.42 -2.31 -14.14
N ILE A 124 3.53 -2.62 -13.46
CA ILE A 124 4.34 -3.81 -13.77
C ILE A 124 3.83 -5.09 -13.09
N ASP A 125 2.85 -5.02 -12.20
CA ASP A 125 2.33 -6.18 -11.45
C ASP A 125 1.61 -7.16 -12.37
N ASP A 126 1.85 -8.45 -12.15
CA ASP A 126 1.23 -9.53 -12.92
C ASP A 126 -0.17 -9.90 -12.48
N LEU A 127 -0.64 -9.35 -11.35
CA LEU A 127 -1.97 -9.56 -10.75
C LEU A 127 -2.33 -11.03 -10.47
N HIS A 128 -1.35 -11.94 -10.42
CA HIS A 128 -1.62 -13.37 -10.24
C HIS A 128 -2.36 -13.70 -8.93
N TYR A 129 -2.17 -12.93 -7.85
CA TYR A 129 -2.93 -13.12 -6.62
C TYR A 129 -4.40 -12.74 -6.77
N HIS A 130 -4.73 -11.73 -7.59
CA HIS A 130 -6.13 -11.40 -7.91
C HIS A 130 -6.80 -12.55 -8.64
N GLU A 131 -6.11 -13.17 -9.60
CA GLU A 131 -6.62 -14.35 -10.32
C GLU A 131 -6.84 -15.54 -9.39
N GLN A 132 -5.91 -15.80 -8.45
CA GLN A 132 -6.05 -16.87 -7.46
C GLN A 132 -7.24 -16.63 -6.51
N ILE A 133 -7.40 -15.38 -6.03
CA ILE A 133 -8.51 -15.02 -5.14
C ILE A 133 -9.84 -15.09 -5.89
N ALA A 134 -9.90 -14.63 -7.14
CA ALA A 134 -11.11 -14.71 -7.96
C ALA A 134 -11.52 -16.15 -8.27
N ALA A 135 -10.57 -17.09 -8.32
CA ALA A 135 -10.83 -18.52 -8.51
C ALA A 135 -11.25 -19.24 -7.23
N ASP A 136 -11.13 -18.61 -6.06
CA ASP A 136 -11.48 -19.19 -4.77
C ASP A 136 -12.98 -19.11 -4.51
N SER A 137 -13.70 -20.21 -4.77
CA SER A 137 -15.15 -20.29 -4.57
C SER A 137 -15.60 -20.14 -3.11
N ASP A 138 -14.68 -20.29 -2.15
CA ASP A 138 -14.95 -20.12 -0.73
C ASP A 138 -14.78 -18.66 -0.26
N PHE A 139 -14.43 -17.74 -1.16
CA PHE A 139 -14.29 -16.34 -0.82
C PHE A 139 -15.18 -15.45 -1.70
N ASP A 140 -16.23 -14.91 -1.08
CA ASP A 140 -17.31 -14.16 -1.73
C ASP A 140 -17.09 -12.65 -1.82
N VAL A 141 -15.97 -12.15 -1.29
CA VAL A 141 -15.58 -10.74 -1.39
C VAL A 141 -14.81 -10.51 -2.68
N GLN A 142 -15.23 -9.52 -3.46
CA GLN A 142 -14.50 -9.13 -4.66
C GLN A 142 -13.20 -8.42 -4.27
N VAL A 143 -12.07 -8.86 -4.84
CA VAL A 143 -10.77 -8.20 -4.69
C VAL A 143 -10.30 -7.79 -6.07
N LEU A 144 -10.33 -6.48 -6.34
CA LEU A 144 -10.03 -5.91 -7.63
C LEU A 144 -8.74 -5.07 -7.57
N PRO A 145 -7.93 -5.05 -8.62
CA PRO A 145 -6.77 -4.18 -8.69
C PRO A 145 -7.19 -2.71 -8.80
N ALA A 146 -6.39 -1.81 -8.22
CA ALA A 146 -6.46 -0.39 -8.47
C ALA A 146 -5.19 0.08 -9.17
N TRP A 147 -5.35 0.92 -10.18
CA TRP A 147 -4.27 1.45 -10.98
C TRP A 147 -3.50 2.54 -10.24
N ARG A 148 -2.20 2.32 -9.94
CA ARG A 148 -1.35 3.32 -9.29
C ARG A 148 0.02 3.42 -9.97
N PRO A 149 0.19 4.28 -10.97
CA PRO A 149 1.42 4.42 -11.75
C PRO A 149 2.48 5.33 -11.08
N ASP A 150 2.49 5.46 -9.76
CA ASP A 150 3.35 6.41 -9.02
C ASP A 150 4.85 6.22 -9.27
N LEU A 151 5.32 5.00 -9.51
CA LEU A 151 6.72 4.75 -9.82
C LEU A 151 7.08 5.30 -11.22
N ALA A 152 6.17 5.24 -12.18
CA ALA A 152 6.35 5.89 -13.49
C ALA A 152 6.39 7.42 -13.39
N MET A 153 5.79 7.99 -12.33
CA MET A 153 5.70 9.43 -12.07
C MET A 153 6.86 9.97 -11.21
N SER A 154 7.82 9.14 -10.84
CA SER A 154 8.89 9.50 -9.88
C SER A 154 10.28 9.36 -10.50
N PRO A 155 10.64 10.18 -11.52
CA PRO A 155 11.93 10.09 -12.22
C PRO A 155 13.14 10.45 -11.33
N GLU A 156 12.91 11.10 -10.20
CA GLU A 156 13.92 11.42 -9.18
C GLU A 156 14.34 10.25 -8.31
N LYS A 157 13.56 9.16 -8.32
CA LYS A 157 13.86 8.00 -7.46
C LYS A 157 14.95 7.13 -8.05
N GLU A 158 15.80 6.63 -7.15
CA GLU A 158 16.76 5.58 -7.50
C GLU A 158 16.03 4.38 -8.13
N GLY A 159 16.61 3.84 -9.20
CA GLY A 159 16.03 2.70 -9.92
C GLY A 159 14.96 3.05 -10.96
N PHE A 160 14.62 4.33 -11.17
CA PHE A 160 13.60 4.75 -12.14
C PHE A 160 13.84 4.19 -13.55
N VAL A 161 15.07 4.30 -14.08
CA VAL A 161 15.39 3.79 -15.43
C VAL A 161 15.17 2.28 -15.52
N SER A 162 15.58 1.53 -14.49
CA SER A 162 15.36 0.08 -14.42
C SER A 162 13.86 -0.27 -14.33
N TYR A 163 13.08 0.54 -13.62
CA TYR A 163 11.64 0.40 -13.57
C TYR A 163 11.00 0.61 -14.95
N ILE A 164 11.37 1.67 -15.68
CA ILE A 164 10.85 1.93 -17.02
C ILE A 164 11.24 0.82 -18.00
N GLN A 165 12.45 0.25 -17.89
CA GLN A 165 12.83 -0.93 -18.67
C GLN A 165 11.91 -2.11 -18.37
N LYS A 166 11.61 -2.37 -17.10
CA LYS A 166 10.69 -3.44 -16.69
C LYS A 166 9.27 -3.20 -17.20
N LEU A 167 8.79 -1.96 -17.13
CA LEU A 167 7.49 -1.56 -17.72
C LEU A 167 7.47 -1.84 -19.23
N GLY A 168 8.55 -1.53 -19.94
CA GLY A 168 8.70 -1.85 -21.35
C GLY A 168 8.61 -3.35 -21.63
N GLU A 169 9.30 -4.18 -20.83
CA GLU A 169 9.25 -5.64 -20.94
C GLU A 169 7.82 -6.19 -20.79
N VAL A 170 7.11 -5.80 -19.70
CA VAL A 170 5.77 -6.32 -19.40
C VAL A 170 4.68 -5.79 -20.34
N SER A 171 4.88 -4.60 -20.94
CA SER A 171 3.96 -4.02 -21.91
C SER A 171 4.28 -4.43 -23.35
N GLY A 172 5.48 -4.97 -23.61
CA GLY A 172 5.97 -5.26 -24.98
C GLY A 172 6.24 -4.00 -25.80
N VAL A 173 6.57 -2.87 -25.14
CA VAL A 173 6.85 -1.58 -25.79
C VAL A 173 8.28 -1.14 -25.47
N THR A 174 9.05 -0.75 -26.47
CA THR A 174 10.35 -0.11 -26.25
C THR A 174 10.12 1.36 -25.91
N ILE A 175 10.31 1.71 -24.63
CA ILE A 175 10.06 3.08 -24.13
C ILE A 175 11.28 3.94 -24.38
N THR A 176 11.13 4.98 -25.20
CA THR A 176 12.19 5.91 -25.61
C THR A 176 11.85 7.38 -25.40
N ASP A 177 10.57 7.68 -25.19
CA ASP A 177 10.02 9.03 -25.06
C ASP A 177 8.63 8.97 -24.41
N PHE A 178 7.99 10.13 -24.27
CA PHE A 178 6.67 10.23 -23.65
C PHE A 178 5.58 9.48 -24.44
N THR A 179 5.62 9.53 -25.76
CA THR A 179 4.64 8.84 -26.62
C THR A 179 4.66 7.33 -26.38
N THR A 180 5.85 6.74 -26.36
CA THR A 180 6.03 5.31 -26.12
C THR A 180 5.79 4.93 -24.64
N LEU A 181 6.05 5.83 -23.69
CA LEU A 181 5.68 5.64 -22.29
C LEU A 181 4.15 5.59 -22.12
N LYS A 182 3.41 6.50 -22.75
CA LYS A 182 1.94 6.48 -22.78
C LYS A 182 1.40 5.18 -23.40
N GLU A 183 1.98 4.73 -24.51
CA GLU A 183 1.60 3.46 -25.13
C GLU A 183 1.79 2.28 -24.17
N ALA A 184 2.92 2.23 -23.47
CA ALA A 184 3.22 1.18 -22.50
C ALA A 184 2.23 1.19 -21.34
N LEU A 185 1.97 2.36 -20.76
CA LEU A 185 1.00 2.52 -19.67
C LEU A 185 -0.42 2.18 -20.12
N GLY A 186 -0.83 2.61 -21.32
CA GLY A 186 -2.13 2.28 -21.91
C GLY A 186 -2.35 0.77 -22.04
N LYS A 187 -1.37 0.03 -22.59
CA LYS A 187 -1.44 -1.44 -22.69
C LYS A 187 -1.54 -2.10 -21.29
N ARG A 188 -0.84 -1.55 -20.31
CA ARG A 188 -0.94 -2.07 -18.93
C ARG A 188 -2.29 -1.73 -18.29
N LEU A 189 -2.83 -0.56 -18.56
CA LEU A 189 -4.17 -0.17 -18.09
C LEU A 189 -5.26 -1.08 -18.71
N ASP A 190 -5.15 -1.42 -20.01
CA ASP A 190 -6.03 -2.40 -20.64
C ASP A 190 -5.94 -3.76 -19.93
N TYR A 191 -4.73 -4.24 -19.65
CA TYR A 191 -4.48 -5.47 -18.90
C TYR A 191 -5.13 -5.47 -17.50
N PHE A 192 -5.06 -4.34 -16.79
CA PHE A 192 -5.70 -4.14 -15.49
C PHE A 192 -7.23 -4.10 -15.62
N SER A 193 -7.74 -3.40 -16.63
CA SER A 193 -9.18 -3.29 -16.92
C SER A 193 -9.81 -4.65 -17.22
N GLU A 194 -9.14 -5.49 -18.01
CA GLU A 194 -9.56 -6.87 -18.28
C GLU A 194 -9.64 -7.73 -17.01
N ARG A 195 -8.93 -7.35 -15.94
CA ARG A 195 -8.94 -8.00 -14.62
C ARG A 195 -9.80 -7.30 -13.58
N GLY A 196 -10.69 -6.40 -14.05
CA GLY A 196 -11.70 -5.75 -13.22
C GLY A 196 -11.24 -4.47 -12.54
N CYS A 197 -10.12 -3.87 -12.93
CA CYS A 197 -9.72 -2.56 -12.45
C CYS A 197 -10.73 -1.51 -12.90
N VAL A 198 -11.29 -0.77 -11.95
CA VAL A 198 -12.29 0.29 -12.18
C VAL A 198 -11.96 1.60 -11.47
N VAL A 199 -10.83 1.64 -10.77
CA VAL A 199 -10.37 2.81 -10.01
C VAL A 199 -8.89 3.06 -10.22
N SER A 200 -8.50 4.34 -10.19
CA SER A 200 -7.10 4.76 -10.09
C SER A 200 -6.87 5.52 -8.79
N ASP A 201 -5.65 5.47 -8.31
CA ASP A 201 -5.21 6.10 -7.07
C ASP A 201 -3.78 6.61 -7.23
N HIS A 202 -3.42 7.69 -6.53
CA HIS A 202 -2.09 8.30 -6.56
C HIS A 202 -1.65 8.74 -5.17
N GLY A 203 -0.39 8.48 -4.82
CA GLY A 203 0.26 8.95 -3.60
C GLY A 203 0.96 10.29 -3.82
N LEU A 204 0.23 11.33 -4.20
CA LEU A 204 0.76 12.65 -4.48
C LEU A 204 0.61 13.58 -3.27
N ASP A 205 1.65 14.38 -2.98
CA ASP A 205 1.56 15.47 -2.00
C ASP A 205 0.73 16.64 -2.55
N TYR A 206 0.84 16.92 -3.85
CA TYR A 206 0.13 17.98 -4.57
C TYR A 206 -0.29 17.51 -5.96
N ALA A 207 -1.45 17.96 -6.43
CA ALA A 207 -1.85 17.88 -7.83
C ALA A 207 -1.26 19.09 -8.56
N GLU A 208 -0.09 18.92 -9.15
CA GLU A 208 0.59 19.97 -9.90
C GLU A 208 -0.02 20.13 -11.29
N PHE A 209 0.01 21.35 -11.84
CA PHE A 209 -0.46 21.65 -13.19
C PHE A 209 0.53 22.59 -13.90
N CYS A 210 1.43 22.02 -14.67
CA CYS A 210 2.45 22.71 -15.46
C CYS A 210 2.49 22.09 -16.86
N PRO A 211 1.50 22.37 -17.73
CA PRO A 211 1.38 21.72 -19.03
C PRO A 211 2.53 22.08 -19.96
N LEU A 212 2.95 21.12 -20.78
CA LEU A 212 3.98 21.24 -21.80
C LEU A 212 3.40 20.99 -23.18
N SER A 213 4.14 21.39 -24.20
CA SER A 213 3.90 20.90 -25.56
C SER A 213 4.39 19.45 -25.72
N GLU A 214 3.86 18.71 -26.66
CA GLU A 214 4.27 17.33 -26.93
C GLU A 214 5.77 17.17 -27.18
N GLU A 215 6.39 18.16 -27.83
CA GLU A 215 7.84 18.17 -28.07
C GLU A 215 8.63 18.29 -26.76
N GLU A 216 8.17 19.16 -25.84
CA GLU A 216 8.78 19.35 -24.51
C GLU A 216 8.56 18.13 -23.61
N GLU A 217 7.37 17.51 -23.64
CA GLU A 217 7.09 16.27 -22.91
C GLU A 217 8.05 15.15 -23.35
N ASN A 218 8.20 14.96 -24.66
CA ASN A 218 9.11 13.95 -25.21
C ASN A 218 10.58 14.24 -24.84
N ALA A 219 11.01 15.50 -24.87
CA ALA A 219 12.37 15.89 -24.48
C ALA A 219 12.61 15.60 -22.99
N LEU A 220 11.64 15.91 -22.13
CA LEU A 220 11.73 15.72 -20.70
C LEU A 220 11.82 14.24 -20.31
N VAL A 221 11.01 13.37 -20.94
CA VAL A 221 11.08 11.93 -20.71
C VAL A 221 12.41 11.36 -21.21
N LYS A 222 12.91 11.79 -22.38
CA LYS A 222 14.24 11.37 -22.87
C LYS A 222 15.36 11.73 -21.89
N LYS A 223 15.31 12.95 -21.33
CA LYS A 223 16.26 13.40 -20.30
C LYS A 223 16.23 12.48 -19.07
N SER A 224 15.02 12.14 -18.59
CA SER A 224 14.84 11.23 -17.44
C SER A 224 15.38 9.83 -17.73
N LEU A 225 15.12 9.29 -18.92
CA LEU A 225 15.60 7.98 -19.34
C LEU A 225 17.11 7.91 -19.54
N ALA A 226 17.76 9.06 -19.84
CA ALA A 226 19.23 9.17 -19.86
C ALA A 226 19.85 9.19 -18.46
N GLY A 227 19.03 9.20 -17.39
CA GLY A 227 19.50 9.27 -16.01
C GLY A 227 19.96 10.67 -15.59
N GLU A 228 19.56 11.69 -16.32
CA GLU A 228 19.88 13.07 -15.99
C GLU A 228 18.98 13.58 -14.85
N THR A 229 19.56 14.35 -13.94
CA THR A 229 18.80 14.98 -12.85
C THR A 229 17.86 16.04 -13.40
N LEU A 230 16.58 15.95 -13.04
CA LEU A 230 15.58 16.97 -13.34
C LEU A 230 15.59 18.06 -12.27
N THR A 231 15.33 19.30 -12.66
CA THR A 231 15.07 20.42 -11.75
C THR A 231 13.69 20.24 -11.09
N GLU A 232 13.42 20.98 -10.01
CA GLU A 232 12.10 20.96 -9.35
C GLU A 232 10.96 21.32 -10.31
N GLU A 233 11.17 22.28 -11.22
CA GLU A 233 10.18 22.67 -12.21
C GLU A 233 9.96 21.54 -13.24
N GLU A 234 11.03 20.93 -13.73
CA GLU A 234 10.95 19.78 -14.64
C GLU A 234 10.24 18.56 -14.00
N LEU A 235 10.42 18.34 -12.68
CA LEU A 235 9.70 17.29 -11.95
C LEU A 235 8.20 17.57 -11.90
N LYS A 236 7.78 18.81 -11.66
CA LYS A 236 6.36 19.20 -11.70
C LYS A 236 5.76 19.01 -13.09
N GLN A 237 6.50 19.43 -14.12
CA GLN A 237 6.10 19.25 -15.51
C GLN A 237 5.98 17.76 -15.87
N TYR A 238 6.94 16.94 -15.48
CA TYR A 238 6.93 15.48 -15.71
C TYR A 238 5.70 14.83 -15.06
N ARG A 239 5.40 15.13 -13.80
CA ARG A 239 4.23 14.61 -13.10
C ARG A 239 2.94 15.08 -13.73
N THR A 240 2.88 16.34 -14.17
CA THR A 240 1.71 16.88 -14.89
C THR A 240 1.43 16.09 -16.15
N CYS A 241 2.45 15.80 -16.98
CA CYS A 241 2.28 15.03 -18.22
C CYS A 241 1.59 13.70 -17.96
N LEU A 242 2.01 12.96 -16.93
CA LEU A 242 1.45 11.64 -16.63
C LEU A 242 0.10 11.72 -15.90
N LEU A 243 -0.05 12.64 -14.94
CA LEU A 243 -1.29 12.77 -14.16
C LEU A 243 -2.52 13.11 -15.02
N TYR A 244 -2.33 13.91 -16.08
CA TYR A 244 -3.43 14.37 -16.93
C TYR A 244 -3.58 13.58 -18.23
N THR A 245 -2.81 12.51 -18.41
CA THR A 245 -2.85 11.65 -19.59
C THR A 245 -3.02 10.16 -19.25
N SER A 246 -3.03 9.81 -17.99
CA SER A 246 -3.23 8.42 -17.49
C SER A 246 -4.65 8.15 -17.08
#